data_be1cce9f39c7b09c431a377164b7b395
#
_entry.id   be1cce9f39c7b09c431a377164b7b395
#
_cell.length_a   1.000
_cell.length_b   1.000
_cell.length_c   1.000
_cell.angle_alpha   90.00
_cell.angle_beta   90.00
_cell.angle_gamma   90.00
#
_symmetry.space_group_name_H-M   'P 1'
#
loop_
_entity.id
_entity.type
_entity.pdbx_description
1 polymer ?
#
loop_
_entity_poly.entity_id
_entity_poly.type
_entity_poly.pdbx_seq_one_letter_code
_entity_poly.pdbx_strand_id
1 'polypeptide(L)'
;MSLKILIFYFLSSIFFLTNNIFASHVTVVDGDTIKLGDIKIRFSGIDAPEIKQTCIASEGKVACGKISKDTLIAKVTNNKISCTDEGKDVYGRVLGECFVNGESLSSYLVREGFAFAYRKYSNKYVQDEEYAKSNKLGMWSMEFEYPWDFRSNN
;
A
#
# COMPACT_ATOMS: atom_id res chain seq x y z
N MET A 1 -20.49 47.12 -44.11
CA MET A 1 -19.69 45.87 -44.15
C MET A 1 -19.24 45.59 -42.70
N SER A 2 -19.86 44.59 -42.04
CA SER A 2 -19.60 44.26 -40.65
C SER A 2 -18.69 43.05 -40.57
N LEU A 3 -17.47 43.25 -40.07
CA LEU A 3 -16.46 42.21 -39.93
C LEU A 3 -16.72 41.46 -38.60
N LYS A 4 -17.27 40.27 -38.65
CA LYS A 4 -17.47 39.41 -37.48
C LYS A 4 -16.13 38.75 -37.13
N ILE A 5 -15.55 39.18 -36.01
CA ILE A 5 -14.37 38.56 -35.43
C ILE A 5 -14.82 37.26 -34.74
N LEU A 6 -14.40 36.10 -35.30
CA LEU A 6 -14.60 34.80 -34.70
C LEU A 6 -13.48 34.57 -33.67
N ILE A 7 -13.82 34.66 -32.39
CA ILE A 7 -12.87 34.30 -31.32
C ILE A 7 -12.94 32.79 -31.13
N PHE A 8 -11.90 32.08 -31.60
CA PHE A 8 -11.68 30.67 -31.30
C PHE A 8 -11.14 30.53 -29.88
N TYR A 9 -11.99 30.08 -28.95
CA TYR A 9 -11.55 29.64 -27.65
C TYR A 9 -10.85 28.27 -27.80
N PHE A 10 -9.52 28.29 -27.76
CA PHE A 10 -8.69 27.08 -27.65
C PHE A 10 -8.76 26.63 -26.19
N LEU A 11 -9.71 25.72 -25.86
CA LEU A 11 -9.71 25.02 -24.58
C LEU A 11 -8.51 24.05 -24.60
N SER A 12 -7.40 24.49 -24.00
CA SER A 12 -6.25 23.62 -23.69
C SER A 12 -6.65 22.67 -22.57
N SER A 13 -7.16 21.48 -22.93
CA SER A 13 -7.33 20.38 -21.99
C SER A 13 -5.95 19.89 -21.56
N ILE A 14 -5.51 20.33 -20.37
CA ILE A 14 -4.32 19.77 -19.72
C ILE A 14 -4.69 18.37 -19.28
N PHE A 15 -4.34 17.40 -20.11
CA PHE A 15 -4.40 15.97 -19.78
C PHE A 15 -3.29 15.69 -18.77
N PHE A 16 -3.65 15.58 -17.49
CA PHE A 16 -2.75 15.02 -16.49
C PHE A 16 -2.52 13.54 -16.84
N LEU A 17 -1.39 13.25 -17.47
CA LEU A 17 -0.92 11.90 -17.67
C LEU A 17 -0.55 11.33 -16.30
N THR A 18 -1.46 10.57 -15.70
CA THR A 18 -1.13 9.73 -14.55
C THR A 18 -0.22 8.61 -15.05
N ASN A 19 1.05 8.63 -14.65
CA ASN A 19 1.98 7.56 -14.98
C ASN A 19 1.57 6.29 -14.22
N ASN A 20 0.87 5.40 -14.89
CA ASN A 20 0.58 4.06 -14.39
C ASN A 20 1.74 3.13 -14.78
N ILE A 21 2.38 2.52 -13.79
CA ILE A 21 3.43 1.52 -14.00
C ILE A 21 2.75 0.15 -14.07
N PHE A 22 2.82 -0.50 -15.23
CA PHE A 22 2.36 -1.88 -15.44
C PHE A 22 3.56 -2.79 -15.63
N ALA A 23 3.67 -3.84 -14.85
CA ALA A 23 4.70 -4.86 -15.02
C ALA A 23 4.10 -6.27 -14.98
N SER A 24 4.70 -7.16 -15.77
CA SER A 24 4.32 -8.59 -15.81
C SER A 24 4.95 -9.41 -14.69
N HIS A 25 6.02 -8.90 -14.06
CA HIS A 25 6.74 -9.60 -13.00
C HIS A 25 6.73 -8.77 -11.71
N VAL A 26 6.15 -9.34 -10.67
CA VAL A 26 6.06 -8.77 -9.33
C VAL A 26 6.84 -9.64 -8.36
N THR A 27 7.67 -9.01 -7.54
CA THR A 27 8.32 -9.66 -6.39
C THR A 27 7.90 -8.96 -5.11
N VAL A 28 7.33 -9.68 -4.15
CA VAL A 28 7.02 -9.14 -2.83
C VAL A 28 8.28 -9.14 -1.97
N VAL A 29 8.65 -7.97 -1.46
CA VAL A 29 9.83 -7.79 -0.61
C VAL A 29 9.47 -8.08 0.85
N ASP A 30 8.43 -7.40 1.34
CA ASP A 30 7.86 -7.53 2.68
C ASP A 30 6.35 -7.23 2.64
N GLY A 31 5.70 -7.03 3.81
CA GLY A 31 4.25 -6.86 3.90
C GLY A 31 3.70 -5.55 3.30
N ASP A 32 4.55 -4.58 2.96
CA ASP A 32 4.12 -3.30 2.39
C ASP A 32 5.03 -2.81 1.24
N THR A 33 5.87 -3.68 0.70
CA THR A 33 6.83 -3.32 -0.34
C THR A 33 6.90 -4.39 -1.43
N ILE A 34 6.78 -3.97 -2.67
CA ILE A 34 6.93 -4.82 -3.86
C ILE A 34 8.02 -4.30 -4.79
N LYS A 35 8.48 -5.15 -5.71
CA LYS A 35 9.25 -4.76 -6.90
C LYS A 35 8.40 -5.03 -8.14
N LEU A 36 8.24 -4.01 -8.98
CA LEU A 36 7.71 -4.12 -10.33
C LEU A 36 8.85 -3.97 -11.33
N GLY A 37 9.31 -5.08 -11.89
CA GLY A 37 10.59 -5.12 -12.60
C GLY A 37 11.71 -4.67 -11.65
N ASP A 38 12.41 -3.60 -12.01
CA ASP A 38 13.52 -3.05 -11.20
C ASP A 38 13.08 -1.97 -10.19
N ILE A 39 11.83 -1.53 -10.25
CA ILE A 39 11.33 -0.46 -9.40
C ILE A 39 10.82 -1.03 -8.08
N LYS A 40 11.45 -0.64 -6.97
CA LYS A 40 10.98 -0.97 -5.61
C LYS A 40 9.98 0.09 -5.16
N ILE A 41 8.74 -0.34 -4.86
CA ILE A 41 7.63 0.53 -4.47
C ILE A 41 7.22 0.15 -3.04
N ARG A 42 7.27 1.13 -2.13
CA ARG A 42 6.68 1.04 -0.80
C ARG A 42 5.25 1.58 -0.85
N PHE A 43 4.31 0.85 -0.29
CA PHE A 43 2.93 1.29 -0.20
C PHE A 43 2.83 2.48 0.74
N SER A 44 2.23 3.56 0.24
CA SER A 44 2.08 4.80 1.02
C SER A 44 0.96 4.68 2.06
N GLY A 45 1.13 5.39 3.18
CA GLY A 45 0.10 5.53 4.22
C GLY A 45 -0.16 4.30 5.08
N ILE A 46 0.58 3.21 4.88
CA ILE A 46 0.52 2.00 5.72
C ILE A 46 1.89 1.60 6.25
N ASP A 47 1.89 0.73 7.26
CA ASP A 47 3.09 0.10 7.82
C ASP A 47 2.78 -1.36 8.16
N ALA A 48 3.56 -2.29 7.63
CA ALA A 48 3.40 -3.71 7.88
C ALA A 48 4.42 -4.22 8.90
N PRO A 49 4.14 -5.32 9.63
CA PRO A 49 5.12 -5.94 10.50
C PRO A 49 6.41 -6.26 9.76
N GLU A 50 7.53 -6.00 10.41
CA GLU A 50 8.86 -6.33 9.89
C GLU A 50 9.02 -7.84 9.68
N ILE A 51 9.77 -8.28 8.67
CA ILE A 51 9.93 -9.70 8.33
C ILE A 51 10.30 -10.58 9.54
N LYS A 52 11.12 -10.04 10.44
CA LYS A 52 11.57 -10.75 11.66
C LYS A 52 10.62 -10.58 12.84
N GLN A 53 9.59 -9.77 12.70
CA GLN A 53 8.65 -9.48 13.77
C GLN A 53 7.78 -10.70 14.07
N THR A 54 7.55 -10.93 15.37
CA THR A 54 6.71 -12.02 15.88
C THR A 54 5.58 -11.44 16.71
N CYS A 55 4.45 -12.16 16.72
CA CYS A 55 3.25 -11.86 17.51
C CYS A 55 2.89 -13.08 18.34
N ILE A 56 1.99 -12.92 19.31
CA ILE A 56 1.47 -14.02 20.14
C ILE A 56 0.03 -14.27 19.75
N ALA A 57 -0.22 -15.39 19.08
CA ALA A 57 -1.55 -15.90 18.79
C ALA A 57 -2.01 -16.85 19.91
N SER A 58 -3.26 -17.31 19.84
CA SER A 58 -3.82 -18.28 20.79
C SER A 58 -3.00 -19.56 20.90
N GLU A 59 -2.43 -20.03 19.79
CA GLU A 59 -1.59 -21.22 19.69
C GLU A 59 -0.11 -20.97 20.01
N GLY A 60 0.27 -19.72 20.32
CA GLY A 60 1.61 -19.33 20.70
C GLY A 60 2.27 -18.32 19.74
N LYS A 61 3.59 -18.28 19.78
CA LYS A 61 4.39 -17.31 19.02
C LYS A 61 4.37 -17.62 17.52
N VAL A 62 4.03 -16.62 16.69
CA VAL A 62 3.96 -16.72 15.23
C VAL A 62 4.80 -15.63 14.56
N ALA A 63 5.28 -15.89 13.34
CA ALA A 63 6.06 -14.94 12.53
C ALA A 63 5.12 -13.98 11.77
N CYS A 64 4.56 -12.98 12.47
CA CYS A 64 3.54 -12.10 11.87
C CYS A 64 4.06 -11.26 10.70
N GLY A 65 5.34 -10.87 10.68
CA GLY A 65 5.93 -10.23 9.52
C GLY A 65 5.94 -11.12 8.28
N LYS A 66 6.22 -12.43 8.48
CA LYS A 66 6.13 -13.40 7.38
C LYS A 66 4.68 -13.61 6.93
N ILE A 67 3.73 -13.69 7.86
CA ILE A 67 2.31 -13.86 7.54
C ILE A 67 1.82 -12.67 6.70
N SER A 68 2.15 -11.42 7.08
CA SER A 68 1.82 -10.23 6.31
C SER A 68 2.37 -10.31 4.87
N LYS A 69 3.64 -10.67 4.71
CA LYS A 69 4.26 -10.87 3.40
C LYS A 69 3.55 -11.96 2.58
N ASP A 70 3.28 -13.12 3.19
CA ASP A 70 2.63 -14.24 2.50
C ASP A 70 1.20 -13.89 2.06
N THR A 71 0.48 -13.08 2.86
CA THR A 71 -0.84 -12.53 2.49
C THR A 71 -0.75 -11.65 1.24
N LEU A 72 0.25 -10.77 1.18
CA LEU A 72 0.47 -9.94 0.00
C LEU A 72 0.87 -10.80 -1.22
N ILE A 73 1.73 -11.82 -1.05
CA ILE A 73 2.09 -12.76 -2.11
C ILE A 73 0.82 -13.43 -2.67
N ALA A 74 -0.03 -13.96 -1.81
CA ALA A 74 -1.27 -14.61 -2.24
C ALA A 74 -2.19 -13.65 -3.04
N LYS A 75 -2.28 -12.39 -2.61
CA LYS A 75 -3.11 -11.36 -3.28
C LYS A 75 -2.59 -10.98 -4.66
N VAL A 76 -1.28 -10.91 -4.85
CA VAL A 76 -0.67 -10.45 -6.11
C VAL A 76 -0.39 -11.59 -7.10
N THR A 77 -0.33 -12.84 -6.63
CA THR A 77 -0.04 -14.00 -7.49
C THR A 77 -1.09 -14.16 -8.58
N ASN A 78 -0.64 -14.32 -9.83
CA ASN A 78 -1.47 -14.45 -11.03
C ASN A 78 -2.38 -13.25 -11.33
N ASN A 79 -2.15 -12.10 -10.71
CA ASN A 79 -2.90 -10.89 -10.94
C ASN A 79 -2.02 -9.82 -11.61
N LYS A 80 -2.65 -8.99 -12.45
CA LYS A 80 -2.01 -7.78 -12.97
C LYS A 80 -2.05 -6.71 -11.88
N ILE A 81 -0.91 -6.05 -11.70
CA ILE A 81 -0.76 -4.95 -10.75
C ILE A 81 -0.56 -3.66 -11.52
N SER A 82 -1.24 -2.62 -11.09
CA SER A 82 -0.98 -1.24 -11.48
C SER A 82 -0.66 -0.42 -10.24
N CYS A 83 0.29 0.50 -10.34
CA CYS A 83 0.63 1.41 -9.24
C CYS A 83 0.62 2.84 -9.73
N THR A 84 0.14 3.75 -8.90
CA THR A 84 0.32 5.20 -9.04
C THR A 84 1.58 5.61 -8.30
N ASP A 85 2.40 6.45 -8.93
CA ASP A 85 3.57 7.06 -8.28
C ASP A 85 3.07 8.22 -7.40
N GLU A 86 3.38 8.17 -6.10
CA GLU A 86 3.05 9.22 -5.12
C GLU A 86 4.31 9.96 -4.62
N GLY A 87 5.42 9.83 -5.35
CA GLY A 87 6.67 10.49 -5.05
C GLY A 87 7.68 9.59 -4.33
N LYS A 88 8.55 10.20 -3.53
CA LYS A 88 9.61 9.48 -2.82
C LYS A 88 9.62 9.85 -1.34
N ASP A 89 10.01 8.88 -0.53
CA ASP A 89 10.28 9.15 0.88
C ASP A 89 11.67 9.80 1.08
N VAL A 90 11.98 10.13 2.33
CA VAL A 90 13.27 10.77 2.72
C VAL A 90 14.49 9.89 2.44
N TYR A 91 14.31 8.59 2.19
CA TYR A 91 15.34 7.63 1.83
C TYR A 91 15.44 7.40 0.32
N GLY A 92 14.63 8.12 -0.49
CA GLY A 92 14.59 8.00 -1.95
C GLY A 92 13.81 6.79 -2.46
N ARG A 93 13.07 6.05 -1.61
CA ARG A 93 12.22 4.94 -2.05
C ARG A 93 10.98 5.50 -2.74
N VAL A 94 10.59 4.89 -3.87
CA VAL A 94 9.34 5.24 -4.54
C VAL A 94 8.17 4.89 -3.60
N LEU A 95 7.31 5.87 -3.36
CA LEU A 95 6.03 5.67 -2.69
C LEU A 95 4.94 5.48 -3.74
N GLY A 96 3.99 4.61 -3.48
CA GLY A 96 2.90 4.42 -4.41
C GLY A 96 1.70 3.71 -3.80
N GLU A 97 0.55 3.91 -4.44
CA GLU A 97 -0.63 3.11 -4.21
C GLU A 97 -0.77 2.09 -5.33
N CYS A 98 -0.81 0.81 -4.97
CA CYS A 98 -0.88 -0.29 -5.92
C CYS A 98 -2.24 -0.99 -5.86
N PHE A 99 -2.68 -1.49 -7.02
CA PHE A 99 -4.01 -2.06 -7.21
C PHE A 99 -3.94 -3.43 -7.89
N VAL A 100 -4.81 -4.31 -7.46
CA VAL A 100 -5.14 -5.58 -8.12
C VAL A 100 -6.62 -5.57 -8.45
N ASN A 101 -6.98 -5.73 -9.72
CA ASN A 101 -8.39 -5.71 -10.17
C ASN A 101 -9.19 -4.49 -9.67
N GLY A 102 -8.53 -3.32 -9.57
CA GLY A 102 -9.14 -2.08 -9.10
C GLY A 102 -9.23 -1.93 -7.57
N GLU A 103 -8.85 -2.95 -6.80
CA GLU A 103 -8.79 -2.90 -5.33
C GLU A 103 -7.40 -2.43 -4.87
N SER A 104 -7.35 -1.45 -3.97
CA SER A 104 -6.11 -0.97 -3.34
C SER A 104 -5.50 -2.05 -2.46
N LEU A 105 -4.21 -2.38 -2.71
CA LEU A 105 -3.46 -3.32 -1.88
C LEU A 105 -3.25 -2.79 -0.46
N SER A 106 -3.08 -1.48 -0.30
CA SER A 106 -2.97 -0.84 1.01
C SER A 106 -4.26 -1.00 1.81
N SER A 107 -5.42 -0.68 1.21
CA SER A 107 -6.73 -0.86 1.84
C SER A 107 -6.98 -2.32 2.20
N TYR A 108 -6.72 -3.24 1.26
CA TYR A 108 -6.86 -4.68 1.49
C TYR A 108 -6.05 -5.16 2.70
N LEU A 109 -4.74 -4.85 2.74
CA LEU A 109 -3.86 -5.32 3.82
C LEU A 109 -4.26 -4.78 5.18
N VAL A 110 -4.66 -3.49 5.25
CA VAL A 110 -5.10 -2.87 6.51
C VAL A 110 -6.45 -3.45 6.95
N ARG A 111 -7.39 -3.61 6.02
CA ARG A 111 -8.74 -4.13 6.29
C ARG A 111 -8.73 -5.60 6.74
N GLU A 112 -7.80 -6.41 6.20
CA GLU A 112 -7.58 -7.80 6.64
C GLU A 112 -6.71 -7.90 7.91
N GLY A 113 -6.18 -6.77 8.41
CA GLY A 113 -5.38 -6.70 9.64
C GLY A 113 -3.93 -7.18 9.48
N PHE A 114 -3.37 -7.14 8.26
CA PHE A 114 -1.98 -7.53 7.99
C PHE A 114 -1.04 -6.34 7.77
N ALA A 115 -1.56 -5.11 7.82
CA ALA A 115 -0.83 -3.86 7.93
C ALA A 115 -1.61 -2.88 8.81
N PHE A 116 -0.98 -1.79 9.19
CA PHE A 116 -1.55 -0.75 10.04
C PHE A 116 -1.64 0.58 9.28
N ALA A 117 -2.68 1.37 9.52
CA ALA A 117 -2.77 2.73 9.02
C ALA A 117 -1.68 3.59 9.67
N TYR A 118 -0.75 4.12 8.84
CA TYR A 118 0.37 4.90 9.36
C TYR A 118 0.00 6.38 9.44
N ARG A 119 -0.71 6.74 10.49
CA ARG A 119 -1.32 8.06 10.73
C ARG A 119 -0.33 9.22 10.70
N LYS A 120 0.97 8.96 10.91
CA LYS A 120 2.02 9.98 10.78
C LYS A 120 2.08 10.59 9.38
N TYR A 121 1.67 9.83 8.36
CA TYR A 121 1.76 10.25 6.96
C TYR A 121 0.38 10.35 6.27
N SER A 122 -0.62 9.57 6.70
CA SER A 122 -1.93 9.56 6.06
C SER A 122 -3.02 9.02 6.98
N ASN A 123 -4.22 9.60 6.88
CA ASN A 123 -5.42 9.09 7.53
C ASN A 123 -6.30 8.24 6.58
N LYS A 124 -5.86 8.00 5.36
CA LYS A 124 -6.63 7.35 4.30
C LYS A 124 -7.19 5.99 4.69
N TYR A 125 -6.41 5.19 5.42
CA TYR A 125 -6.75 3.80 5.74
C TYR A 125 -7.25 3.60 7.18
N VAL A 126 -7.55 4.68 7.90
CA VAL A 126 -8.00 4.60 9.30
C VAL A 126 -9.32 3.83 9.43
N GLN A 127 -10.26 4.01 8.50
CA GLN A 127 -11.54 3.30 8.53
C GLN A 127 -11.37 1.78 8.27
N ASP A 128 -10.43 1.41 7.38
CA ASP A 128 -10.09 0.00 7.13
C ASP A 128 -9.48 -0.65 8.38
N GLU A 129 -8.61 0.08 9.08
CA GLU A 129 -8.02 -0.37 10.35
C GLU A 129 -9.06 -0.55 11.45
N GLU A 130 -9.98 0.40 11.61
CA GLU A 130 -11.07 0.29 12.59
C GLU A 130 -12.01 -0.90 12.27
N TYR A 131 -12.23 -1.18 11.00
CA TYR A 131 -12.95 -2.38 10.58
C TYR A 131 -12.20 -3.66 11.00
N ALA A 132 -10.91 -3.77 10.68
CA ALA A 132 -10.08 -4.92 11.05
C ALA A 132 -10.05 -5.14 12.56
N LYS A 133 -9.88 -4.06 13.33
CA LYS A 133 -9.84 -4.06 14.80
C LYS A 133 -11.17 -4.51 15.39
N SER A 134 -12.29 -3.96 14.92
CA SER A 134 -13.63 -4.29 15.41
C SER A 134 -13.99 -5.75 15.15
N ASN A 135 -13.49 -6.33 14.06
CA ASN A 135 -13.71 -7.72 13.68
C ASN A 135 -12.59 -8.67 14.13
N LYS A 136 -11.57 -8.17 14.85
CA LYS A 136 -10.41 -8.94 15.32
C LYS A 136 -9.70 -9.71 14.18
N LEU A 137 -9.52 -9.06 13.03
CA LEU A 137 -8.88 -9.67 11.86
C LEU A 137 -7.36 -9.60 11.94
N GLY A 138 -6.70 -10.60 11.38
CA GLY A 138 -5.24 -10.65 11.29
C GLY A 138 -4.55 -10.40 12.63
N MET A 139 -3.66 -9.39 12.70
CA MET A 139 -2.92 -9.02 13.90
C MET A 139 -3.83 -8.60 15.06
N TRP A 140 -5.04 -8.09 14.79
CA TRP A 140 -5.98 -7.65 15.82
C TRP A 140 -6.58 -8.80 16.64
N SER A 141 -6.36 -10.05 16.24
CA SER A 141 -6.65 -11.26 17.04
C SER A 141 -5.49 -11.73 17.90
N MET A 142 -4.34 -11.04 17.89
CA MET A 142 -3.08 -11.43 18.53
C MET A 142 -2.60 -10.34 19.48
N GLU A 143 -1.63 -10.67 20.33
CA GLU A 143 -0.80 -9.66 20.98
C GLU A 143 0.34 -9.29 20.04
N PHE A 144 0.52 -8.02 19.77
CA PHE A 144 1.52 -7.51 18.84
C PHE A 144 2.12 -6.18 19.32
N GLU A 145 3.31 -5.89 18.82
CA GLU A 145 3.93 -4.57 18.87
C GLU A 145 3.71 -3.89 17.50
N TYR A 146 3.48 -2.57 17.47
CA TYR A 146 3.39 -1.86 16.20
C TYR A 146 4.74 -1.87 15.47
N PRO A 147 4.77 -1.93 14.12
CA PRO A 147 6.03 -2.01 13.37
C PRO A 147 7.00 -0.87 13.66
N TRP A 148 6.49 0.34 13.84
CA TRP A 148 7.31 1.51 14.19
C TRP A 148 7.92 1.42 15.59
N ASP A 149 7.21 0.82 16.55
CA ASP A 149 7.73 0.59 17.91
C ASP A 149 8.76 -0.54 17.88
N PHE A 150 8.48 -1.63 17.16
CA PHE A 150 9.42 -2.73 16.94
C PHE A 150 10.74 -2.24 16.36
N ARG A 151 10.72 -1.34 15.35
CA ARG A 151 11.95 -0.76 14.78
C ARG A 151 12.70 0.14 15.75
N SER A 152 12.01 0.82 16.66
CA SER A 152 12.66 1.68 17.65
C SER A 152 13.29 0.92 18.81
N ASN A 153 12.83 -0.30 19.08
CA ASN A 153 13.28 -1.16 20.18
C ASN A 153 14.35 -2.18 19.75
N ASN A 154 14.65 -2.30 18.45
CA ASN A 154 15.62 -3.22 17.85
C ASN A 154 16.53 -2.49 16.86
#